data_e0e312d36b548f699e173238a607bfc6
#
_entry.id   e0e312d36b548f699e173238a607bfc6
#
_cell.length_a   1.000
_cell.length_b   1.000
_cell.length_c   1.000
_cell.angle_alpha   90.00
_cell.angle_beta   90.00
_cell.angle_gamma   90.00
#
_symmetry.space_group_name_H-M   'P 1'
#
loop_
_entity.id
_entity.type
_entity.pdbx_description
1 polymer ?
#
loop_
_entity_poly.entity_id
_entity_poly.type
_entity_poly.pdbx_seq_one_letter_code
_entity_poly.pdbx_strand_id
1 'polypeptide(L)'
;GNNRGNKHSRNHTKLNPDKDASFWEFTFQHMADYDLPAAFRYIAGQTQQKINYIGHSQGTIQMHIALAKQNSVVESLLDKYFGFGPVVYITHQGSHILSLLDKTPIVQWYELRHIHEFMPSMGWFETDVGTLFCADFPHVCGDLFTELMDGDPTVDNY
;
A
#
# COMPACT_ATOMS: atom_id res chain seq x y z
N GLY A 1 3.89 -4.12 -9.54
CA GLY A 1 4.47 -2.77 -9.49
C GLY A 1 4.60 -2.28 -8.06
N ASN A 2 5.40 -1.23 -7.87
CA ASN A 2 5.60 -0.58 -6.58
C ASN A 2 5.15 0.88 -6.69
N ASN A 3 4.27 1.32 -5.81
CA ASN A 3 3.86 2.72 -5.74
C ASN A 3 4.96 3.60 -5.13
N ARG A 4 4.86 4.91 -5.36
CA ARG A 4 5.72 5.90 -4.71
C ARG A 4 5.77 5.70 -3.20
N GLY A 5 6.92 5.95 -2.58
CA GLY A 5 7.14 5.77 -1.15
C GLY A 5 7.38 4.33 -0.69
N ASN A 6 7.13 3.31 -1.53
CA ASN A 6 7.53 1.94 -1.23
C ASN A 6 9.07 1.84 -1.20
N LYS A 7 9.62 0.92 -0.40
CA LYS A 7 11.09 0.76 -0.25
C LYS A 7 11.85 0.58 -1.58
N HIS A 8 11.18 0.11 -2.64
CA HIS A 8 11.73 -0.03 -3.97
C HIS A 8 11.44 1.16 -4.90
N SER A 9 10.72 2.19 -4.42
CA SER A 9 10.28 3.37 -5.18
C SER A 9 10.51 4.66 -4.40
N ARG A 10 11.72 4.80 -3.83
CA ARG A 10 12.14 5.97 -3.04
C ARG A 10 12.94 7.00 -3.86
N ASN A 11 13.25 6.71 -5.12
CA ASN A 11 13.96 7.64 -5.97
C ASN A 11 13.04 8.78 -6.41
N HIS A 12 13.52 10.03 -6.24
CA HIS A 12 12.84 11.22 -6.68
C HIS A 12 13.83 12.20 -7.33
N THR A 13 13.37 12.98 -8.31
CA THR A 13 14.26 13.87 -9.09
C THR A 13 14.75 15.09 -8.31
N LYS A 14 14.06 15.48 -7.23
CA LYS A 14 14.33 16.72 -6.47
C LYS A 14 14.32 16.52 -4.96
N LEU A 15 13.53 15.58 -4.45
CA LEU A 15 13.29 15.39 -3.02
C LEU A 15 14.04 14.17 -2.50
N ASN A 16 14.48 14.26 -1.26
CA ASN A 16 15.13 13.18 -0.53
C ASN A 16 14.12 12.57 0.46
N PRO A 17 13.77 11.28 0.35
CA PRO A 17 12.80 10.63 1.24
C PRO A 17 13.21 10.61 2.71
N ASP A 18 14.50 10.74 3.01
CA ASP A 18 15.02 10.69 4.37
C ASP A 18 15.16 12.09 5.03
N LYS A 19 14.96 13.18 4.22
CA LYS A 19 15.18 14.56 4.69
C LYS A 19 14.00 15.47 4.42
N ASP A 20 13.28 15.23 3.34
CA ASP A 20 12.24 16.15 2.87
C ASP A 20 10.85 15.56 3.17
N ALA A 21 10.17 16.11 4.17
CA ALA A 21 8.80 15.71 4.52
C ALA A 21 7.85 15.80 3.30
N SER A 22 8.07 16.78 2.42
CA SER A 22 7.29 16.97 1.19
C SER A 22 7.38 15.79 0.19
N PHE A 23 8.39 14.91 0.33
CA PHE A 23 8.42 13.66 -0.44
C PHE A 23 7.21 12.78 -0.13
N TRP A 24 6.72 12.82 1.10
CA TRP A 24 5.64 11.98 1.61
C TRP A 24 4.25 12.60 1.49
N GLU A 25 4.15 13.81 0.95
CA GLU A 25 2.88 14.52 0.72
C GLU A 25 2.12 13.95 -0.49
N PHE A 26 1.72 12.69 -0.40
CA PHE A 26 0.92 12.02 -1.42
C PHE A 26 -0.18 11.15 -0.81
N THR A 27 -1.16 10.84 -1.61
CA THR A 27 -2.32 10.00 -1.26
C THR A 27 -2.58 8.96 -2.33
N PHE A 28 -3.55 8.09 -2.11
CA PHE A 28 -4.05 7.15 -3.12
C PHE A 28 -4.47 7.84 -4.43
N GLN A 29 -4.92 9.09 -4.33
CA GLN A 29 -5.27 9.90 -5.48
C GLN A 29 -4.06 10.13 -6.40
N HIS A 30 -2.90 10.47 -5.83
CA HIS A 30 -1.67 10.66 -6.60
C HIS A 30 -1.18 9.34 -7.23
N MET A 31 -1.36 8.20 -6.55
CA MET A 31 -1.03 6.89 -7.10
C MET A 31 -1.91 6.55 -8.30
N ALA A 32 -3.21 6.89 -8.23
CA ALA A 32 -4.15 6.69 -9.32
C ALA A 32 -3.90 7.64 -10.50
N ASP A 33 -3.57 8.91 -10.20
CA ASP A 33 -3.42 9.94 -11.23
C ASP A 33 -2.07 9.87 -11.95
N TYR A 34 -1.02 9.36 -11.29
CA TYR A 34 0.35 9.40 -11.81
C TYR A 34 1.03 8.04 -11.88
N ASP A 35 1.06 7.26 -10.79
CA ASP A 35 1.83 6.02 -10.73
C ASP A 35 1.23 4.95 -11.64
N LEU A 36 -0.07 4.75 -11.54
CA LEU A 36 -0.78 3.76 -12.34
C LEU A 36 -0.67 4.04 -13.85
N PRO A 37 -1.03 5.24 -14.36
CA PRO A 37 -0.88 5.51 -15.79
C PRO A 37 0.57 5.54 -16.27
N ALA A 38 1.54 5.90 -15.43
CA ALA A 38 2.96 5.80 -15.78
C ALA A 38 3.38 4.35 -15.97
N ALA A 39 2.99 3.46 -15.05
CA ALA A 39 3.24 2.02 -15.17
C ALA A 39 2.57 1.44 -16.43
N PHE A 40 1.34 1.82 -16.70
CA PHE A 40 0.61 1.40 -17.90
C PHE A 40 1.32 1.81 -19.20
N ARG A 41 1.72 3.08 -19.31
CA ARG A 41 2.49 3.54 -20.48
C ARG A 41 3.79 2.77 -20.65
N TYR A 42 4.51 2.55 -19.56
CA TYR A 42 5.79 1.84 -19.60
C TYR A 42 5.61 0.40 -20.09
N ILE A 43 4.69 -0.35 -19.48
CA ILE A 43 4.45 -1.75 -19.83
C ILE A 43 3.95 -1.88 -21.27
N ALA A 44 2.95 -1.07 -21.66
CA ALA A 44 2.43 -1.08 -23.03
C ALA A 44 3.49 -0.68 -24.05
N GLY A 45 4.37 0.27 -23.71
CA GLY A 45 5.50 0.65 -24.55
C GLY A 45 6.51 -0.49 -24.77
N GLN A 46 6.74 -1.32 -23.75
CA GLN A 46 7.66 -2.48 -23.86
C GLN A 46 7.01 -3.67 -24.57
N THR A 47 5.73 -3.94 -24.31
CA THR A 47 5.05 -5.16 -24.76
C THR A 47 4.24 -4.97 -26.03
N GLN A 48 3.87 -3.75 -26.37
CA GLN A 48 2.93 -3.40 -27.43
C GLN A 48 1.56 -4.09 -27.28
N GLN A 49 1.17 -4.37 -26.04
CA GLN A 49 -0.07 -5.08 -25.72
C GLN A 49 -0.89 -4.30 -24.69
N LYS A 50 -2.19 -4.61 -24.64
CA LYS A 50 -3.05 -4.20 -23.53
C LYS A 50 -2.69 -4.94 -22.26
N ILE A 51 -3.08 -4.40 -21.12
CA ILE A 51 -2.63 -4.80 -19.79
C ILE A 51 -3.77 -5.48 -19.04
N ASN A 52 -3.50 -6.67 -18.52
CA ASN A 52 -4.32 -7.27 -17.49
C ASN A 52 -3.82 -6.78 -16.13
N TYR A 53 -4.68 -6.11 -15.37
CA TYR A 53 -4.33 -5.58 -14.07
C TYR A 53 -4.89 -6.45 -12.96
N ILE A 54 -4.03 -6.85 -12.04
CA ILE A 54 -4.41 -7.56 -10.81
C ILE A 54 -4.11 -6.61 -9.64
N GLY A 55 -5.14 -6.17 -8.95
CA GLY A 55 -5.04 -5.33 -7.76
C GLY A 55 -5.41 -6.11 -6.50
N HIS A 56 -4.64 -5.94 -5.44
CA HIS A 56 -4.98 -6.42 -4.12
C HIS A 56 -5.05 -5.24 -3.15
N SER A 57 -6.10 -5.21 -2.30
CA SER A 57 -6.28 -4.20 -1.25
C SER A 57 -6.07 -2.77 -1.80
N GLN A 58 -5.02 -2.04 -1.38
CA GLN A 58 -4.67 -0.71 -1.88
C GLN A 58 -4.55 -0.64 -3.41
N GLY A 59 -4.10 -1.71 -4.08
CA GLY A 59 -4.04 -1.79 -5.54
C GLY A 59 -5.42 -1.69 -6.20
N THR A 60 -6.48 -2.08 -5.49
CA THR A 60 -7.86 -1.90 -5.99
C THR A 60 -8.33 -0.46 -5.84
N ILE A 61 -7.98 0.24 -4.76
CA ILE A 61 -8.35 1.65 -4.54
C ILE A 61 -7.87 2.51 -5.70
N GLN A 62 -6.59 2.43 -6.06
CA GLN A 62 -6.03 3.25 -7.12
C GLN A 62 -6.66 2.94 -8.50
N MET A 63 -6.98 1.67 -8.79
CA MET A 63 -7.67 1.32 -10.03
C MET A 63 -9.11 1.87 -10.04
N HIS A 64 -9.85 1.72 -8.93
CA HIS A 64 -11.21 2.28 -8.81
C HIS A 64 -11.21 3.80 -8.99
N ILE A 65 -10.25 4.51 -8.39
CA ILE A 65 -10.10 5.97 -8.56
C ILE A 65 -9.81 6.31 -10.02
N ALA A 66 -8.86 5.59 -10.66
CA ALA A 66 -8.50 5.86 -12.05
C ALA A 66 -9.68 5.66 -13.01
N LEU A 67 -10.46 4.58 -12.81
CA LEU A 67 -11.65 4.31 -13.61
C LEU A 67 -12.78 5.32 -13.32
N ALA A 68 -13.04 5.63 -12.05
CA ALA A 68 -14.05 6.63 -11.70
C ALA A 68 -13.74 8.02 -12.26
N LYS A 69 -12.45 8.37 -12.41
CA LYS A 69 -11.99 9.61 -13.02
C LYS A 69 -11.85 9.52 -14.55
N GLN A 70 -12.20 8.38 -15.15
CA GLN A 70 -12.08 8.16 -16.58
C GLN A 70 -10.66 8.47 -17.09
N ASN A 71 -9.64 7.93 -16.41
CA ASN A 71 -8.25 8.14 -16.82
C ASN A 71 -8.01 7.52 -18.19
N SER A 72 -7.87 8.35 -19.20
CA SER A 72 -7.81 7.94 -20.61
C SER A 72 -6.69 6.96 -20.92
N VAL A 73 -5.55 7.05 -20.22
CA VAL A 73 -4.42 6.12 -20.40
C VAL A 73 -4.78 4.74 -19.88
N VAL A 74 -5.34 4.69 -18.65
CA VAL A 74 -5.75 3.43 -18.03
C VAL A 74 -6.85 2.78 -18.87
N GLU A 75 -7.91 3.52 -19.22
CA GLU A 75 -9.02 2.98 -20.03
C GLU A 75 -8.57 2.46 -21.39
N SER A 76 -7.69 3.19 -22.08
CA SER A 76 -7.23 2.77 -23.42
C SER A 76 -6.33 1.53 -23.41
N LEU A 77 -5.53 1.36 -22.35
CA LEU A 77 -4.53 0.30 -22.25
C LEU A 77 -4.98 -0.90 -21.41
N LEU A 78 -6.03 -0.76 -20.60
CA LEU A 78 -6.57 -1.85 -19.79
C LEU A 78 -7.31 -2.87 -20.69
N ASP A 79 -7.00 -4.15 -20.51
CA ASP A 79 -7.77 -5.26 -21.09
C ASP A 79 -8.74 -5.83 -20.05
N LYS A 80 -8.19 -6.32 -18.92
CA LYS A 80 -8.98 -6.89 -17.82
C LYS A 80 -8.50 -6.39 -16.48
N TYR A 81 -9.43 -6.28 -15.53
CA TYR A 81 -9.15 -5.96 -14.14
C TYR A 81 -9.67 -7.06 -13.22
N PHE A 82 -8.80 -7.51 -12.32
CA PHE A 82 -9.10 -8.47 -11.27
C PHE A 82 -8.79 -7.82 -9.91
N GLY A 83 -9.81 -7.65 -9.08
CA GLY A 83 -9.69 -7.07 -7.75
C GLY A 83 -9.78 -8.15 -6.66
N PHE A 84 -8.73 -8.29 -5.85
CA PHE A 84 -8.70 -9.14 -4.67
C PHE A 84 -8.76 -8.28 -3.41
N GLY A 85 -9.63 -8.63 -2.46
CA GLY A 85 -9.90 -7.80 -1.30
C GLY A 85 -10.26 -6.35 -1.71
N PRO A 86 -11.28 -6.16 -2.57
CA PRO A 86 -11.52 -4.86 -3.20
C PRO A 86 -11.97 -3.83 -2.15
N VAL A 87 -11.29 -2.69 -2.12
CA VAL A 87 -11.61 -1.58 -1.24
C VAL A 87 -12.20 -0.43 -2.05
N VAL A 88 -13.43 -0.08 -1.75
CA VAL A 88 -14.16 1.06 -2.37
C VAL A 88 -14.49 2.10 -1.31
N TYR A 89 -14.98 1.66 -0.15
CA TYR A 89 -15.33 2.51 0.97
C TYR A 89 -14.57 2.04 2.22
N ILE A 90 -14.02 3.00 2.95
CA ILE A 90 -13.24 2.75 4.19
C ILE A 90 -13.94 3.28 5.45
N THR A 91 -15.20 3.73 5.33
CA THR A 91 -15.95 4.35 6.42
C THR A 91 -16.42 3.38 7.50
N HIS A 92 -16.46 2.08 7.20
CA HIS A 92 -16.94 1.04 8.11
C HIS A 92 -15.91 -0.09 8.26
N GLN A 93 -14.65 0.28 8.44
CA GLN A 93 -13.60 -0.70 8.72
C GLN A 93 -13.79 -1.28 10.14
N GLY A 94 -13.70 -2.60 10.31
CA GLY A 94 -13.95 -3.31 11.55
C GLY A 94 -12.70 -3.53 12.42
N SER A 95 -11.50 -3.29 11.90
CA SER A 95 -10.27 -3.54 12.63
C SER A 95 -10.17 -2.74 13.92
N HIS A 96 -10.11 -3.43 15.04
CA HIS A 96 -9.92 -2.82 16.37
C HIS A 96 -8.59 -2.08 16.47
N ILE A 97 -7.53 -2.61 15.89
CA ILE A 97 -6.19 -1.99 15.90
C ILE A 97 -6.20 -0.70 15.10
N LEU A 98 -6.76 -0.69 13.87
CA LEU A 98 -6.85 0.53 13.07
C LEU A 98 -7.72 1.58 13.74
N SER A 99 -8.83 1.17 14.36
CA SER A 99 -9.69 2.07 15.15
C SER A 99 -8.96 2.64 16.37
N LEU A 100 -8.09 1.86 17.02
CA LEU A 100 -7.26 2.32 18.13
C LEU A 100 -6.20 3.33 17.65
N LEU A 101 -5.53 3.05 16.54
CA LEU A 101 -4.56 3.96 15.95
C LEU A 101 -5.19 5.31 15.58
N ASP A 102 -6.39 5.31 15.03
CA ASP A 102 -7.15 6.53 14.69
C ASP A 102 -7.51 7.37 15.93
N LYS A 103 -7.76 6.71 17.07
CA LYS A 103 -8.14 7.36 18.34
C LYS A 103 -6.95 7.77 19.22
N THR A 104 -5.74 7.37 18.86
CA THR A 104 -4.54 7.67 19.64
C THR A 104 -3.70 8.79 18.98
N PRO A 105 -2.90 9.54 19.74
CA PRO A 105 -2.02 10.56 19.18
C PRO A 105 -0.78 9.99 18.48
N ILE A 106 -0.84 8.71 18.06
CA ILE A 106 0.31 8.02 17.47
C ILE A 106 0.71 8.66 16.14
N VAL A 107 -0.26 9.09 15.33
CA VAL A 107 0.00 9.78 14.05
C VAL A 107 0.73 11.08 14.31
N GLN A 108 0.24 11.90 15.27
CA GLN A 108 0.90 13.14 15.66
C GLN A 108 2.30 12.90 16.23
N TRP A 109 2.49 11.80 16.97
CA TRP A 109 3.81 11.42 17.49
C TRP A 109 4.78 11.04 16.37
N TYR A 110 4.30 10.32 15.33
CA TYR A 110 5.06 10.01 14.12
C TYR A 110 5.47 11.31 13.39
N GLU A 111 4.53 12.23 13.22
CA GLU A 111 4.77 13.54 12.59
C GLU A 111 5.81 14.35 13.36
N LEU A 112 5.70 14.45 14.69
CA LEU A 112 6.66 15.14 15.55
C LEU A 112 8.07 14.54 15.49
N ARG A 113 8.19 13.26 15.20
CA ARG A 113 9.47 12.55 15.06
C ARG A 113 9.96 12.50 13.61
N HIS A 114 9.25 13.14 12.68
CA HIS A 114 9.53 13.09 11.26
C HIS A 114 9.59 11.66 10.69
N ILE A 115 8.78 10.75 11.25
CA ILE A 115 8.64 9.39 10.77
C ILE A 115 7.45 9.35 9.82
N HIS A 116 7.72 9.18 8.53
CA HIS A 116 6.70 9.20 7.47
C HIS A 116 6.41 7.82 6.88
N GLU A 117 7.12 6.79 7.33
CA GLU A 117 6.93 5.41 6.88
C GLU A 117 6.11 4.63 7.90
N PHE A 118 5.11 3.92 7.43
CA PHE A 118 4.45 2.91 8.26
C PHE A 118 5.38 1.69 8.36
N MET A 119 5.73 1.30 9.58
CA MET A 119 6.74 0.29 9.86
C MET A 119 8.07 0.59 9.14
N PRO A 120 8.74 1.69 9.51
CA PRO A 120 10.03 2.04 8.92
C PRO A 120 11.01 0.88 9.13
N SER A 121 11.82 0.58 8.12
CA SER A 121 12.84 -0.45 8.26
C SER A 121 13.89 -0.01 9.27
N MET A 122 13.77 -0.45 10.52
CA MET A 122 14.73 -0.15 11.60
C MET A 122 16.00 -1.01 11.49
N GLY A 123 16.38 -1.41 10.30
CA GLY A 123 17.61 -2.16 10.03
C GLY A 123 17.51 -3.66 10.35
N TRP A 124 18.67 -4.30 10.46
CA TRP A 124 18.80 -5.75 10.66
C TRP A 124 18.04 -6.29 11.88
N PHE A 125 17.88 -5.48 12.92
CA PHE A 125 17.21 -5.91 14.16
C PHE A 125 15.72 -6.21 13.95
N GLU A 126 15.06 -5.46 13.10
CA GLU A 126 13.61 -5.60 12.87
C GLU A 126 13.29 -6.79 11.97
N THR A 127 14.07 -6.99 10.92
CA THR A 127 13.88 -8.12 10.01
C THR A 127 14.22 -9.45 10.64
N ASP A 128 15.33 -9.52 11.37
CA ASP A 128 15.80 -10.78 11.96
C ASP A 128 15.01 -11.16 13.22
N VAL A 129 14.77 -10.21 14.12
CA VAL A 129 14.02 -10.48 15.35
C VAL A 129 12.55 -10.74 15.07
N GLY A 130 11.91 -9.95 14.20
CA GLY A 130 10.52 -10.16 13.81
C GLY A 130 10.34 -11.50 13.09
N THR A 131 11.23 -11.84 12.18
CA THR A 131 11.19 -13.12 11.45
C THR A 131 11.42 -14.30 12.38
N LEU A 132 12.39 -14.22 13.26
CA LEU A 132 12.67 -15.27 14.27
C LEU A 132 11.49 -15.42 15.24
N PHE A 133 10.95 -14.31 15.74
CA PHE A 133 9.80 -14.34 16.62
C PHE A 133 8.58 -14.99 15.96
N CYS A 134 8.28 -14.64 14.72
CA CYS A 134 7.15 -15.25 13.98
C CYS A 134 7.43 -16.71 13.59
N ALA A 135 8.69 -17.09 13.39
CA ALA A 135 9.05 -18.49 13.17
C ALA A 135 8.82 -19.35 14.42
N ASP A 136 9.16 -18.80 15.60
CA ASP A 136 8.99 -19.49 16.89
C ASP A 136 7.53 -19.44 17.40
N PHE A 137 6.80 -18.39 17.07
CA PHE A 137 5.43 -18.13 17.51
C PHE A 137 4.48 -17.83 16.35
N PRO A 138 4.30 -18.76 15.38
CA PRO A 138 3.53 -18.49 14.15
C PRO A 138 2.06 -18.14 14.43
N HIS A 139 1.44 -18.77 15.43
CA HIS A 139 0.05 -18.46 15.78
C HIS A 139 -0.13 -17.04 16.32
N VAL A 140 0.80 -16.58 17.18
CA VAL A 140 0.75 -15.21 17.72
C VAL A 140 0.89 -14.17 16.62
N CYS A 141 1.79 -14.41 15.66
CA CYS A 141 1.95 -13.53 14.51
C CYS A 141 0.76 -13.60 13.57
N GLY A 142 0.20 -14.79 13.35
CA GLY A 142 -1.02 -14.97 12.56
C GLY A 142 -2.20 -14.24 13.17
N ASP A 143 -2.46 -14.41 14.46
CA ASP A 143 -3.55 -13.74 15.17
C ASP A 143 -3.38 -12.20 15.13
N LEU A 144 -2.15 -11.70 15.34
CA LEU A 144 -1.85 -10.28 15.25
C LEU A 144 -2.08 -9.73 13.83
N PHE A 145 -1.66 -10.49 12.81
CA PHE A 145 -1.87 -10.11 11.42
C PHE A 145 -3.35 -10.11 11.05
N THR A 146 -4.08 -11.16 11.46
CA THR A 146 -5.52 -11.29 11.25
C THR A 146 -6.28 -10.13 11.90
N GLU A 147 -5.97 -9.81 13.15
CA GLU A 147 -6.57 -8.69 13.87
C GLU A 147 -6.26 -7.34 13.20
N LEU A 148 -5.03 -7.16 12.71
CA LEU A 148 -4.62 -5.94 12.00
C LEU A 148 -5.38 -5.77 10.68
N MET A 149 -5.62 -6.88 9.99
CA MET A 149 -6.25 -6.88 8.67
C MET A 149 -7.78 -7.11 8.71
N ASP A 150 -8.35 -7.21 9.91
CA ASP A 150 -9.78 -7.50 10.11
C ASP A 150 -10.21 -8.82 9.44
N GLY A 151 -9.33 -9.81 9.49
CA GLY A 151 -9.55 -11.16 8.95
C GLY A 151 -10.34 -12.04 9.90
N ASP A 152 -10.78 -13.19 9.42
CA ASP A 152 -11.38 -14.27 10.23
C ASP A 152 -10.34 -15.36 10.46
N PRO A 153 -9.84 -15.54 11.69
CA PRO A 153 -8.80 -16.51 12.00
C PRO A 153 -9.22 -17.96 11.72
N THR A 154 -10.53 -18.22 11.56
CA THR A 154 -11.03 -19.59 11.26
C THR A 154 -10.88 -19.97 9.80
N VAL A 155 -10.67 -19.00 8.90
CA VAL A 155 -10.53 -19.24 7.45
C VAL A 155 -9.13 -18.94 6.93
N ASP A 156 -8.26 -18.36 7.74
CA ASP A 156 -6.88 -18.08 7.36
C ASP A 156 -6.04 -19.36 7.39
N ASN A 157 -5.38 -19.67 6.29
CA ASN A 157 -4.42 -20.76 6.20
C ASN A 157 -3.02 -20.20 6.52
N TYR A 158 -2.52 -20.47 7.70
CA TYR A 158 -1.18 -20.12 8.15
C TYR A 158 -0.12 -21.10 7.65
#